data_75eac29d77dea6cc5047443e727ec887
#
_entry.id   75eac29d77dea6cc5047443e727ec887
#
_cell.length_a   1.000
_cell.length_b   1.000
_cell.length_c   1.000
_cell.angle_alpha   90.00
_cell.angle_beta   90.00
_cell.angle_gamma   90.00
#
_symmetry.space_group_name_H-M   'P 1'
#
loop_
_entity.id
_entity.type
_entity.pdbx_description
1 polymer ?
#
loop_
_entity_poly.entity_id
_entity_poly.type
_entity_poly.pdbx_seq_one_letter_code
_entity_poly.pdbx_strand_id
1 'polypeptide(L)'
;MIELIDIQKHYKVRRRNSGIKNAFSSFFRKDYQIIEALKGISFTINDGEIVGYIGPNGAGKSSTIKIMSGVLTPDQGTCLINGRIPWSQRKEHVKEIGVVFGQRTQLWWDVPVIDSFELLKDIYQIPNDVYQRNLNELVELLDLATLIKTPTRQLSLGQRMRCEIVAALLHEPKVLFLDEPTIGLDAISKLAVRDFIRKINKEKKTTVLLTTHDMQDIEALVDRIILIGNGQILLDGSLQSLKQRFSKDKIITIDFIGDNIMPSIGLSINENANQHAVIQVDTSILSIKEAIHTISQQIEIQDMSISSVSIEDIVVSLYQEYHL
;
A
#
# COMPACT_ATOMS: atom_id res chain seq x y z
N MET A 1 -17.14 0.07 -9.48
CA MET A 1 -16.09 0.38 -10.46
C MET A 1 -15.46 1.73 -10.14
N ILE A 2 -14.13 1.81 -10.19
CA ILE A 2 -13.32 3.02 -10.00
C ILE A 2 -12.72 3.39 -11.34
N GLU A 3 -12.82 4.65 -11.76
CA GLU A 3 -12.26 5.12 -13.02
C GLU A 3 -11.61 6.50 -12.82
N LEU A 4 -10.33 6.61 -13.14
CA LEU A 4 -9.57 7.84 -13.16
C LEU A 4 -9.10 8.11 -14.59
N ILE A 5 -9.31 9.33 -15.07
CA ILE A 5 -8.92 9.75 -16.42
C ILE A 5 -8.17 11.07 -16.32
N ASP A 6 -6.90 11.07 -16.68
CA ASP A 6 -6.00 12.23 -16.76
C ASP A 6 -6.02 13.09 -15.48
N ILE A 7 -5.99 12.47 -14.31
CA ILE A 7 -6.02 13.16 -13.03
C ILE A 7 -4.70 13.89 -12.77
N GLN A 8 -4.79 15.21 -12.63
CA GLN A 8 -3.64 16.07 -12.32
C GLN A 8 -3.86 16.79 -10.99
N LYS A 9 -2.79 16.90 -10.21
CA LYS A 9 -2.81 17.62 -8.93
C LYS A 9 -1.51 18.35 -8.65
N HIS A 10 -1.61 19.64 -8.40
CA HIS A 10 -0.52 20.52 -8.08
C HIS A 10 -0.68 21.13 -6.70
N TYR A 11 0.41 21.24 -5.95
CA TYR A 11 0.46 21.93 -4.67
C TYR A 11 1.35 23.17 -4.76
N LYS A 12 0.83 24.30 -4.29
CA LYS A 12 1.62 25.54 -4.16
C LYS A 12 2.22 25.58 -2.77
N VAL A 13 3.52 25.33 -2.67
CA VAL A 13 4.26 25.36 -1.40
C VAL A 13 5.08 26.62 -1.32
N ARG A 14 4.96 27.37 -0.22
CA ARG A 14 5.75 28.59 -0.02
C ARG A 14 7.19 28.20 0.27
N ARG A 15 8.13 28.70 -0.54
CA ARG A 15 9.56 28.52 -0.31
C ARG A 15 9.99 29.37 0.89
N ARG A 16 10.32 28.75 2.02
CA ARG A 16 10.91 29.42 3.17
C ARG A 16 12.44 29.34 3.03
N ASN A 17 13.07 30.47 2.74
CA ASN A 17 14.52 30.57 2.86
C ASN A 17 14.87 30.65 4.35
N SER A 18 15.75 29.79 4.84
CA SER A 18 16.25 29.82 6.21
C SER A 18 17.12 31.07 6.44
N GLY A 19 16.90 31.77 7.56
CA GLY A 19 17.67 32.91 7.99
C GLY A 19 16.82 34.10 8.43
N ILE A 20 17.15 34.72 9.57
CA ILE A 20 16.37 35.82 10.20
C ILE A 20 16.31 37.03 9.28
N LYS A 21 17.36 37.34 8.49
CA LYS A 21 17.38 38.45 7.51
C LYS A 21 16.45 38.20 6.31
N ASN A 22 16.22 36.95 5.96
CA ASN A 22 15.29 36.55 4.86
C ASN A 22 13.82 36.51 5.32
N ALA A 23 13.54 36.44 6.61
CA ALA A 23 12.20 36.47 7.15
C ALA A 23 11.49 37.80 6.87
N PHE A 24 12.20 38.93 6.94
CA PHE A 24 11.64 40.26 6.63
C PHE A 24 11.41 40.47 5.13
N SER A 25 12.28 39.98 4.25
CA SER A 25 12.10 40.08 2.80
C SER A 25 11.01 39.15 2.26
N SER A 26 10.76 38.01 2.95
CA SER A 26 9.74 37.04 2.58
C SER A 26 8.30 37.54 2.82
N PHE A 27 8.11 38.66 3.55
CA PHE A 27 6.79 39.26 3.72
C PHE A 27 6.34 40.00 2.44
N PHE A 28 7.27 40.48 1.61
CA PHE A 28 6.98 41.22 0.39
C PHE A 28 7.16 40.42 -0.92
N ARG A 29 7.90 39.31 -0.92
CA ARG A 29 8.00 38.41 -2.06
C ARG A 29 7.44 37.04 -1.71
N LYS A 30 6.27 36.73 -2.23
CA LYS A 30 5.65 35.40 -2.13
C LYS A 30 6.25 34.51 -3.22
N ASP A 31 7.34 33.83 -2.91
CA ASP A 31 7.92 32.84 -3.80
C ASP A 31 7.24 31.48 -3.55
N TYR A 32 6.56 30.95 -4.57
CA TYR A 32 5.85 29.67 -4.51
C TYR A 32 6.55 28.66 -5.40
N GLN A 33 6.82 27.49 -4.86
CA GLN A 33 7.19 26.32 -5.64
C GLN A 33 5.92 25.53 -5.94
N ILE A 34 5.73 25.17 -7.21
CA ILE A 34 4.66 24.26 -7.63
C ILE A 34 5.23 22.85 -7.54
N ILE A 35 4.56 21.96 -6.80
CA ILE A 35 4.86 20.55 -6.73
C ILE A 35 3.75 19.83 -7.50
N GLU A 36 4.12 19.17 -8.60
CA GLU A 36 3.21 18.34 -9.39
C GLU A 36 3.11 16.96 -8.75
N ALA A 37 2.09 16.77 -7.91
CA ALA A 37 1.89 15.53 -7.17
C ALA A 37 1.28 14.42 -8.04
N LEU A 38 0.44 14.79 -9.02
CA LEU A 38 -0.11 13.87 -10.01
C LEU A 38 -0.04 14.55 -11.38
N LYS A 39 0.42 13.81 -12.40
CA LYS A 39 0.76 14.32 -13.74
C LYS A 39 -0.04 13.62 -14.83
N GLY A 40 -1.36 13.48 -14.64
CA GLY A 40 -2.23 12.83 -15.61
C GLY A 40 -2.33 11.31 -15.42
N ILE A 41 -2.63 10.86 -14.20
CA ILE A 41 -2.82 9.42 -13.97
C ILE A 41 -4.17 8.94 -14.49
N SER A 42 -4.16 7.77 -15.12
CA SER A 42 -5.37 7.10 -15.64
C SER A 42 -5.30 5.61 -15.33
N PHE A 43 -6.36 5.08 -14.74
CA PHE A 43 -6.55 3.64 -14.52
C PHE A 43 -8.01 3.34 -14.19
N THR A 44 -8.37 2.06 -14.30
CA THR A 44 -9.72 1.56 -13.96
C THR A 44 -9.58 0.36 -13.03
N ILE A 45 -10.44 0.26 -12.00
CA ILE A 45 -10.55 -0.92 -11.12
C ILE A 45 -11.98 -1.44 -11.20
N ASN A 46 -12.13 -2.73 -11.50
CA ASN A 46 -13.44 -3.37 -11.60
C ASN A 46 -14.02 -3.68 -10.23
N ASP A 47 -15.33 -3.92 -10.19
CA ASP A 47 -15.99 -4.30 -8.95
C ASP A 47 -15.46 -5.65 -8.43
N GLY A 48 -15.20 -5.71 -7.13
CA GLY A 48 -14.70 -6.88 -6.43
C GLY A 48 -13.21 -7.18 -6.63
N GLU A 49 -12.43 -6.34 -7.34
CA GLU A 49 -10.98 -6.48 -7.38
C GLU A 49 -10.31 -6.05 -6.06
N ILE A 50 -9.20 -6.72 -5.72
CA ILE A 50 -8.23 -6.21 -4.73
C ILE A 50 -7.00 -5.75 -5.49
N VAL A 51 -6.72 -4.46 -5.45
CA VAL A 51 -5.61 -3.83 -6.19
C VAL A 51 -4.60 -3.22 -5.22
N GLY A 52 -3.32 -3.59 -5.41
CA GLY A 52 -2.20 -2.94 -4.74
C GLY A 52 -1.77 -1.68 -5.46
N TYR A 53 -1.84 -0.54 -4.78
CA TYR A 53 -1.39 0.76 -5.30
C TYR A 53 -0.07 1.13 -4.65
N ILE A 54 1.03 0.78 -5.29
CA ILE A 54 2.38 0.83 -4.73
C ILE A 54 3.24 1.93 -5.38
N GLY A 55 4.27 2.35 -4.68
CA GLY A 55 5.21 3.38 -5.15
C GLY A 55 6.01 3.97 -3.99
N PRO A 56 7.12 4.66 -4.24
CA PRO A 56 7.93 5.25 -3.19
C PRO A 56 7.21 6.38 -2.45
N ASN A 57 7.81 6.85 -1.36
CA ASN A 57 7.29 8.00 -0.63
C ASN A 57 7.30 9.25 -1.52
N GLY A 58 6.18 10.00 -1.50
CA GLY A 58 6.03 11.18 -2.36
C GLY A 58 5.57 10.88 -3.79
N ALA A 59 5.39 9.62 -4.20
CA ALA A 59 4.96 9.23 -5.55
C ALA A 59 3.55 9.72 -5.94
N GLY A 60 2.71 10.11 -4.96
CA GLY A 60 1.33 10.57 -5.21
C GLY A 60 0.23 9.69 -4.62
N LYS A 61 0.55 8.53 -4.01
CA LYS A 61 -0.42 7.55 -3.48
C LYS A 61 -1.52 8.19 -2.61
N SER A 62 -1.14 8.87 -1.54
CA SER A 62 -2.12 9.50 -0.62
C SER A 62 -2.89 10.65 -1.28
N SER A 63 -2.34 11.33 -2.29
CA SER A 63 -3.09 12.34 -3.06
C SER A 63 -4.17 11.68 -3.91
N THR A 64 -3.87 10.56 -4.53
CA THR A 64 -4.82 9.75 -5.30
C THR A 64 -5.96 9.24 -4.42
N ILE A 65 -5.65 8.63 -3.26
CA ILE A 65 -6.67 8.16 -2.30
C ILE A 65 -7.56 9.32 -1.83
N LYS A 66 -6.97 10.48 -1.51
CA LYS A 66 -7.75 11.66 -1.10
C LYS A 66 -8.68 12.20 -2.19
N ILE A 67 -8.29 12.08 -3.46
CA ILE A 67 -9.17 12.43 -4.60
C ILE A 67 -10.30 11.42 -4.71
N MET A 68 -9.99 10.14 -4.71
CA MET A 68 -10.99 9.08 -4.78
C MET A 68 -11.96 9.08 -3.59
N SER A 69 -11.50 9.44 -2.39
CA SER A 69 -12.35 9.58 -1.20
C SER A 69 -13.13 10.89 -1.14
N GLY A 70 -12.96 11.79 -2.12
CA GLY A 70 -13.65 13.09 -2.17
C GLY A 70 -13.13 14.12 -1.16
N VAL A 71 -12.01 13.86 -0.49
CA VAL A 71 -11.34 14.81 0.44
C VAL A 71 -10.59 15.89 -0.34
N LEU A 72 -10.09 15.56 -1.52
CA LEU A 72 -9.31 16.45 -2.38
C LEU A 72 -9.93 16.53 -3.76
N THR A 73 -10.01 17.74 -4.32
CA THR A 73 -10.41 17.97 -5.71
C THR A 73 -9.17 18.00 -6.61
N PRO A 74 -9.11 17.28 -7.73
CA PRO A 74 -8.03 17.38 -8.69
C PRO A 74 -8.08 18.76 -9.39
N ASP A 75 -6.96 19.15 -10.00
CA ASP A 75 -6.89 20.39 -10.78
C ASP A 75 -7.37 20.16 -12.22
N GLN A 76 -7.19 18.92 -12.74
CA GLN A 76 -7.69 18.47 -14.05
C GLN A 76 -8.05 16.98 -14.00
N GLY A 77 -8.78 16.53 -15.02
CA GLY A 77 -9.18 15.14 -15.19
C GLY A 77 -10.51 14.79 -14.55
N THR A 78 -10.91 13.53 -14.71
CA THR A 78 -12.18 12.99 -14.22
C THR A 78 -11.94 11.79 -13.31
N CYS A 79 -12.62 11.75 -12.16
CA CYS A 79 -12.66 10.59 -11.28
C CYS A 79 -14.11 10.18 -11.06
N LEU A 80 -14.41 8.92 -11.37
CA LEU A 80 -15.72 8.32 -11.15
C LEU A 80 -15.58 7.11 -10.23
N ILE A 81 -16.35 7.10 -9.16
CA ILE A 81 -16.47 5.97 -8.24
C ILE A 81 -17.94 5.54 -8.24
N ASN A 82 -18.21 4.33 -8.73
CA ASN A 82 -19.58 3.84 -8.93
C ASN A 82 -20.44 4.83 -9.75
N GLY A 83 -19.85 5.47 -10.77
CA GLY A 83 -20.49 6.45 -11.62
C GLY A 83 -20.68 7.84 -11.00
N ARG A 84 -20.12 8.11 -9.81
CA ARG A 84 -20.22 9.41 -9.12
C ARG A 84 -18.88 10.14 -9.08
N ILE A 85 -18.95 11.46 -9.18
CA ILE A 85 -17.80 12.34 -8.98
C ILE A 85 -17.65 12.60 -7.47
N PRO A 86 -16.55 12.13 -6.82
CA PRO A 86 -16.42 12.13 -5.36
C PRO A 86 -16.64 13.48 -4.66
N TRP A 87 -16.08 14.55 -5.22
CA TRP A 87 -16.14 15.88 -4.61
C TRP A 87 -17.43 16.65 -4.92
N SER A 88 -18.16 16.32 -5.98
CA SER A 88 -19.43 17.00 -6.33
C SER A 88 -20.64 16.30 -5.72
N GLN A 89 -20.63 14.99 -5.60
CA GLN A 89 -21.71 14.16 -5.05
C GLN A 89 -21.28 13.54 -3.70
N ARG A 90 -20.62 14.35 -2.86
CA ARG A 90 -19.92 13.87 -1.67
C ARG A 90 -20.80 13.10 -0.69
N LYS A 91 -22.03 13.55 -0.46
CA LYS A 91 -22.94 12.92 0.52
C LYS A 91 -23.34 11.50 0.13
N GLU A 92 -23.64 11.29 -1.13
CA GLU A 92 -23.98 9.98 -1.69
C GLU A 92 -22.73 9.11 -1.86
N HIS A 93 -21.60 9.74 -2.23
CA HIS A 93 -20.33 9.06 -2.42
C HIS A 93 -19.81 8.43 -1.13
N VAL A 94 -19.76 9.18 -0.01
CA VAL A 94 -19.23 8.68 1.27
C VAL A 94 -20.04 7.53 1.85
N LYS A 95 -21.30 7.36 1.47
CA LYS A 95 -22.13 6.21 1.87
C LYS A 95 -21.72 4.90 1.18
N GLU A 96 -21.01 4.98 0.07
CA GLU A 96 -20.59 3.79 -0.69
C GLU A 96 -19.12 3.46 -0.55
N ILE A 97 -18.36 4.28 0.18
CA ILE A 97 -16.94 4.05 0.39
C ILE A 97 -16.60 3.91 1.88
N GLY A 98 -15.67 3.01 2.19
CA GLY A 98 -14.95 2.98 3.47
C GLY A 98 -13.52 3.46 3.26
N VAL A 99 -12.96 4.18 4.21
CA VAL A 99 -11.57 4.66 4.13
C VAL A 99 -10.88 4.44 5.46
N VAL A 100 -9.71 3.79 5.44
CA VAL A 100 -8.83 3.66 6.60
C VAL A 100 -7.51 4.34 6.27
N PHE A 101 -7.12 5.34 7.06
CA PHE A 101 -5.81 5.99 6.96
C PHE A 101 -4.92 5.49 8.09
N GLY A 102 -3.82 4.82 7.77
CA GLY A 102 -2.96 4.14 8.77
C GLY A 102 -2.43 5.05 9.88
N GLN A 103 -2.24 6.34 9.60
CA GLN A 103 -1.72 7.31 10.58
C GLN A 103 -2.79 8.22 11.20
N ARG A 104 -4.05 8.08 10.81
CA ARG A 104 -5.15 8.92 11.30
C ARG A 104 -6.28 8.05 11.79
N THR A 105 -6.82 8.39 12.96
CA THR A 105 -7.99 7.71 13.51
C THR A 105 -9.25 8.45 13.14
N GLN A 106 -10.31 7.72 12.81
CA GLN A 106 -11.68 8.20 12.72
C GLN A 106 -12.45 7.94 14.03
N LEU A 107 -11.88 7.11 14.91
CA LEU A 107 -12.44 6.83 16.23
C LEU A 107 -12.14 7.99 17.18
N TRP A 108 -13.07 8.30 18.05
CA TRP A 108 -12.89 9.33 19.05
C TRP A 108 -11.98 8.86 20.17
N TRP A 109 -10.97 9.68 20.47
CA TRP A 109 -9.81 9.28 21.25
C TRP A 109 -10.11 8.93 22.71
N ASP A 110 -11.00 9.72 23.35
CA ASP A 110 -11.26 9.66 24.79
C ASP A 110 -12.51 8.85 25.18
N VAL A 111 -13.27 8.34 24.21
CA VAL A 111 -14.49 7.55 24.47
C VAL A 111 -14.27 6.08 24.11
N PRO A 112 -15.10 5.16 24.65
CA PRO A 112 -15.15 3.78 24.22
C PRO A 112 -15.36 3.64 22.70
N VAL A 113 -14.76 2.63 22.11
CA VAL A 113 -14.87 2.37 20.65
C VAL A 113 -16.33 2.26 20.22
N ILE A 114 -17.17 1.62 21.04
CA ILE A 114 -18.59 1.44 20.73
C ILE A 114 -19.32 2.78 20.55
N ASP A 115 -18.98 3.81 21.33
CA ASP A 115 -19.59 5.15 21.21
C ASP A 115 -19.24 5.79 19.86
N SER A 116 -17.99 5.54 19.37
CA SER A 116 -17.59 5.97 18.02
C SER A 116 -18.38 5.23 16.94
N PHE A 117 -18.66 3.95 17.12
CA PHE A 117 -19.47 3.16 16.20
C PHE A 117 -20.93 3.63 16.17
N GLU A 118 -21.51 3.95 17.32
CA GLU A 118 -22.85 4.50 17.40
C GLU A 118 -22.96 5.85 16.71
N LEU A 119 -21.95 6.71 16.89
CA LEU A 119 -21.89 7.97 16.18
C LEU A 119 -21.80 7.78 14.66
N LEU A 120 -20.97 6.84 14.19
CA LEU A 120 -20.87 6.53 12.76
C LEU A 120 -22.20 5.97 12.22
N LYS A 121 -22.91 5.15 12.98
CA LYS A 121 -24.27 4.70 12.64
C LYS A 121 -25.16 5.90 12.33
N ASP A 122 -25.14 6.92 13.20
CA ASP A 122 -26.00 8.10 13.03
C ASP A 122 -25.54 8.99 11.86
N ILE A 123 -24.22 9.18 11.69
CA ILE A 123 -23.63 9.93 10.56
C ILE A 123 -23.99 9.28 9.22
N TYR A 124 -23.85 7.97 9.10
CA TYR A 124 -24.16 7.22 7.87
C TYR A 124 -25.66 6.88 7.74
N GLN A 125 -26.47 7.19 8.77
CA GLN A 125 -27.91 6.89 8.83
C GLN A 125 -28.18 5.39 8.62
N ILE A 126 -27.40 4.54 9.29
CA ILE A 126 -27.53 3.08 9.19
C ILE A 126 -28.78 2.65 9.99
N PRO A 127 -29.72 1.88 9.38
CA PRO A 127 -30.85 1.32 10.11
C PRO A 127 -30.36 0.47 11.29
N ASN A 128 -31.09 0.51 12.42
CA ASN A 128 -30.62 -0.11 13.66
C ASN A 128 -30.42 -1.64 13.54
N ASP A 129 -31.28 -2.32 12.83
CA ASP A 129 -31.21 -3.76 12.55
C ASP A 129 -29.98 -4.10 11.71
N VAL A 130 -29.68 -3.31 10.68
CA VAL A 130 -28.48 -3.44 9.84
C VAL A 130 -27.21 -3.19 10.67
N TYR A 131 -27.22 -2.11 11.48
CA TYR A 131 -26.10 -1.79 12.36
C TYR A 131 -25.79 -2.92 13.34
N GLN A 132 -26.79 -3.45 14.05
CA GLN A 132 -26.59 -4.53 15.02
C GLN A 132 -26.06 -5.80 14.36
N ARG A 133 -26.62 -6.16 13.20
CA ARG A 133 -26.13 -7.30 12.42
C ARG A 133 -24.66 -7.13 12.04
N ASN A 134 -24.32 -5.99 11.43
CA ASN A 134 -22.97 -5.73 10.95
C ASN A 134 -21.99 -5.60 12.12
N LEU A 135 -22.37 -4.93 13.20
CA LEU A 135 -21.54 -4.80 14.39
C LEU A 135 -21.21 -6.18 14.97
N ASN A 136 -22.19 -7.05 15.17
CA ASN A 136 -21.99 -8.40 15.73
C ASN A 136 -21.06 -9.22 14.81
N GLU A 137 -21.32 -9.23 13.49
CA GLU A 137 -20.51 -9.93 12.51
C GLU A 137 -19.04 -9.44 12.53
N LEU A 138 -18.84 -8.13 12.45
CA LEU A 138 -17.51 -7.54 12.36
C LEU A 138 -16.72 -7.64 13.67
N VAL A 139 -17.39 -7.51 14.83
CA VAL A 139 -16.79 -7.67 16.16
C VAL A 139 -16.33 -9.10 16.38
N GLU A 140 -17.13 -10.09 15.98
CA GLU A 140 -16.76 -11.51 16.06
C GLU A 140 -15.57 -11.81 15.12
N LEU A 141 -15.63 -11.37 13.87
CA LEU A 141 -14.61 -11.63 12.85
C LEU A 141 -13.23 -11.08 13.21
N LEU A 142 -13.18 -9.93 13.92
CA LEU A 142 -11.92 -9.28 14.29
C LEU A 142 -11.56 -9.44 15.77
N ASP A 143 -12.30 -10.29 16.50
CA ASP A 143 -12.09 -10.53 17.93
C ASP A 143 -12.04 -9.23 18.76
N LEU A 144 -13.09 -8.42 18.66
CA LEU A 144 -13.16 -7.11 19.31
C LEU A 144 -14.09 -7.09 20.54
N ALA A 145 -14.72 -8.18 20.90
CA ALA A 145 -15.76 -8.22 21.95
C ALA A 145 -15.31 -7.62 23.28
N THR A 146 -14.04 -7.84 23.67
CA THR A 146 -13.45 -7.29 24.89
C THR A 146 -12.98 -5.83 24.73
N LEU A 147 -12.73 -5.37 23.49
CA LEU A 147 -12.10 -4.11 23.18
C LEU A 147 -13.09 -2.96 22.93
N ILE A 148 -14.28 -3.26 22.44
CA ILE A 148 -15.26 -2.23 22.05
C ILE A 148 -15.70 -1.32 23.19
N LYS A 149 -15.57 -1.75 24.46
CA LYS A 149 -15.88 -0.95 25.66
C LYS A 149 -14.68 -0.17 26.18
N THR A 150 -13.52 -0.32 25.54
CA THR A 150 -12.28 0.36 25.94
C THR A 150 -12.16 1.70 25.20
N PRO A 151 -11.74 2.79 25.87
CA PRO A 151 -11.41 4.04 25.21
C PRO A 151 -10.31 3.86 24.15
N THR A 152 -10.48 4.50 22.99
CA THR A 152 -9.57 4.34 21.84
C THR A 152 -8.10 4.58 22.18
N ARG A 153 -7.81 5.55 23.07
CA ARG A 153 -6.44 5.87 23.53
C ARG A 153 -5.74 4.74 24.29
N GLN A 154 -6.48 3.77 24.82
CA GLN A 154 -5.92 2.65 25.61
C GLN A 154 -5.63 1.43 24.73
N LEU A 155 -6.04 1.45 23.48
CA LEU A 155 -5.81 0.36 22.55
C LEU A 155 -4.37 0.36 22.02
N SER A 156 -3.81 -0.83 21.83
CA SER A 156 -2.59 -0.98 21.04
C SER A 156 -2.85 -0.55 19.58
N LEU A 157 -1.79 -0.30 18.84
CA LEU A 157 -1.92 0.09 17.42
C LEU A 157 -2.70 -0.96 16.61
N GLY A 158 -2.40 -2.26 16.81
CA GLY A 158 -3.10 -3.36 16.15
C GLY A 158 -4.58 -3.47 16.55
N GLN A 159 -4.87 -3.32 17.85
CA GLN A 159 -6.26 -3.29 18.33
C GLN A 159 -7.03 -2.11 17.72
N ARG A 160 -6.41 -0.93 17.71
CA ARG A 160 -7.00 0.26 17.11
C ARG A 160 -7.25 0.08 15.61
N MET A 161 -6.29 -0.47 14.86
CA MET A 161 -6.45 -0.71 13.42
C MET A 161 -7.61 -1.64 13.12
N ARG A 162 -7.79 -2.72 13.89
CA ARG A 162 -8.96 -3.60 13.74
C ARG A 162 -10.28 -2.86 13.97
N CYS A 163 -10.32 -1.97 14.97
CA CYS A 163 -11.49 -1.12 15.21
C CYS A 163 -11.73 -0.09 14.08
N GLU A 164 -10.66 0.50 13.51
CA GLU A 164 -10.75 1.40 12.35
C GLU A 164 -11.35 0.70 11.13
N ILE A 165 -10.96 -0.55 10.88
CA ILE A 165 -11.49 -1.34 9.77
C ILE A 165 -12.99 -1.62 9.99
N VAL A 166 -13.40 -1.98 11.21
CA VAL A 166 -14.83 -2.12 11.54
C VAL A 166 -15.57 -0.81 11.28
N ALA A 167 -15.07 0.31 11.80
CA ALA A 167 -15.67 1.63 11.61
C ALA A 167 -15.89 1.95 10.12
N ALA A 168 -14.92 1.62 9.26
CA ALA A 168 -15.00 1.84 7.82
C ALA A 168 -16.00 0.90 7.10
N LEU A 169 -16.45 -0.18 7.75
CA LEU A 169 -17.29 -1.23 7.13
C LEU A 169 -18.71 -1.29 7.70
N LEU A 170 -19.01 -0.60 8.80
CA LEU A 170 -20.32 -0.64 9.44
C LEU A 170 -21.51 -0.34 8.50
N HIS A 171 -21.31 0.53 7.53
CA HIS A 171 -22.29 0.95 6.55
C HIS A 171 -22.28 0.17 5.24
N GLU A 172 -21.56 -0.97 5.19
CA GLU A 172 -21.43 -1.89 4.04
C GLU A 172 -20.99 -1.19 2.74
N PRO A 173 -19.81 -0.54 2.73
CA PRO A 173 -19.34 0.16 1.54
C PRO A 173 -19.07 -0.82 0.40
N LYS A 174 -19.27 -0.37 -0.85
CA LYS A 174 -18.91 -1.12 -2.06
C LYS A 174 -17.42 -1.04 -2.38
N VAL A 175 -16.76 0.03 -1.90
CA VAL A 175 -15.34 0.29 -2.14
C VAL A 175 -14.65 0.57 -0.80
N LEU A 176 -13.50 -0.04 -0.57
CA LEU A 176 -12.67 0.14 0.61
C LEU A 176 -11.28 0.64 0.20
N PHE A 177 -10.92 1.83 0.68
CA PHE A 177 -9.59 2.39 0.55
C PHE A 177 -8.80 2.14 1.83
N LEU A 178 -7.67 1.46 1.73
CA LEU A 178 -6.79 1.11 2.84
C LEU A 178 -5.41 1.75 2.61
N ASP A 179 -5.10 2.82 3.33
CA ASP A 179 -3.81 3.51 3.24
C ASP A 179 -2.91 3.02 4.37
N GLU A 180 -2.03 2.06 4.07
CA GLU A 180 -1.08 1.40 4.98
C GLU A 180 -1.74 0.73 6.22
N PRO A 181 -2.72 -0.18 6.04
CA PRO A 181 -3.51 -0.71 7.16
C PRO A 181 -2.74 -1.64 8.10
N THR A 182 -1.54 -2.08 7.74
CA THR A 182 -0.71 -3.01 8.52
C THR A 182 0.53 -2.35 9.12
N ILE A 183 0.70 -1.04 8.90
CA ILE A 183 1.88 -0.32 9.41
C ILE A 183 1.98 -0.39 10.95
N GLY A 184 3.16 -0.80 11.44
CA GLY A 184 3.43 -0.88 12.88
C GLY A 184 2.65 -1.97 13.63
N LEU A 185 1.97 -2.88 12.92
CA LEU A 185 1.33 -4.04 13.54
C LEU A 185 2.32 -5.18 13.75
N ASP A 186 2.09 -5.97 14.82
CA ASP A 186 2.76 -7.25 15.01
C ASP A 186 2.29 -8.31 13.98
N ALA A 187 3.03 -9.41 13.87
CA ALA A 187 2.78 -10.45 12.87
C ALA A 187 1.36 -11.06 12.98
N ILE A 188 0.86 -11.26 14.22
CA ILE A 188 -0.47 -11.85 14.43
C ILE A 188 -1.55 -10.87 13.97
N SER A 189 -1.43 -9.60 14.35
CA SER A 189 -2.36 -8.54 13.91
C SER A 189 -2.36 -8.36 12.41
N LYS A 190 -1.20 -8.42 11.74
CA LYS A 190 -1.11 -8.38 10.27
C LYS A 190 -1.88 -9.53 9.62
N LEU A 191 -1.68 -10.77 10.10
CA LEU A 191 -2.40 -11.94 9.58
C LEU A 191 -3.92 -11.77 9.73
N ALA A 192 -4.38 -11.38 10.92
CA ALA A 192 -5.81 -11.17 11.17
C ALA A 192 -6.42 -10.12 10.22
N VAL A 193 -5.72 -9.01 9.98
CA VAL A 193 -6.17 -7.96 9.04
C VAL A 193 -6.20 -8.48 7.60
N ARG A 194 -5.16 -9.21 7.17
CA ARG A 194 -5.12 -9.81 5.82
C ARG A 194 -6.27 -10.79 5.59
N ASP A 195 -6.47 -11.72 6.51
CA ASP A 195 -7.53 -12.74 6.40
C ASP A 195 -8.91 -12.09 6.38
N PHE A 196 -9.09 -11.06 7.19
CA PHE A 196 -10.32 -10.29 7.21
C PHE A 196 -10.60 -9.56 5.88
N ILE A 197 -9.60 -8.87 5.30
CA ILE A 197 -9.75 -8.18 4.01
C ILE A 197 -10.13 -9.18 2.91
N ARG A 198 -9.48 -10.35 2.85
CA ARG A 198 -9.82 -11.41 1.90
C ARG A 198 -11.26 -11.90 2.08
N LYS A 199 -11.67 -12.10 3.33
CA LYS A 199 -13.01 -12.59 3.65
C LYS A 199 -14.09 -11.62 3.19
N ILE A 200 -13.96 -10.32 3.53
CA ILE A 200 -14.91 -9.28 3.11
C ILE A 200 -14.98 -9.15 1.58
N ASN A 201 -13.84 -9.16 0.91
CA ASN A 201 -13.83 -9.13 -0.56
C ASN A 201 -14.53 -10.34 -1.17
N LYS A 202 -14.24 -11.56 -0.66
CA LYS A 202 -14.83 -12.79 -1.17
C LYS A 202 -16.34 -12.87 -0.95
N GLU A 203 -16.80 -12.52 0.26
CA GLU A 203 -18.19 -12.66 0.69
C GLU A 203 -19.07 -11.51 0.21
N LYS A 204 -18.61 -10.26 0.36
CA LYS A 204 -19.39 -9.04 0.05
C LYS A 204 -19.02 -8.42 -1.30
N LYS A 205 -18.04 -8.96 -2.02
CA LYS A 205 -17.53 -8.42 -3.30
C LYS A 205 -17.10 -6.95 -3.21
N THR A 206 -16.64 -6.53 -2.02
CA THR A 206 -16.12 -5.18 -1.80
C THR A 206 -14.86 -4.97 -2.63
N THR A 207 -14.83 -3.94 -3.45
CA THR A 207 -13.63 -3.52 -4.19
C THR A 207 -12.62 -2.92 -3.22
N VAL A 208 -11.38 -3.36 -3.24
CA VAL A 208 -10.35 -2.88 -2.30
C VAL A 208 -9.18 -2.25 -3.05
N LEU A 209 -8.82 -1.03 -2.69
CA LEU A 209 -7.55 -0.42 -3.06
C LEU A 209 -6.67 -0.32 -1.83
N LEU A 210 -5.54 -1.01 -1.88
CA LEU A 210 -4.58 -1.12 -0.78
C LEU A 210 -3.28 -0.40 -1.13
N THR A 211 -2.84 0.55 -0.30
CA THR A 211 -1.45 1.00 -0.31
C THR A 211 -0.69 0.32 0.82
N THR A 212 0.50 -0.12 0.54
CA THR A 212 1.39 -0.70 1.56
C THR A 212 2.83 -0.63 1.12
N HIS A 213 3.75 -0.61 2.08
CA HIS A 213 5.18 -0.84 1.89
C HIS A 213 5.57 -2.27 2.29
N ASP A 214 4.65 -3.05 2.86
CA ASP A 214 4.86 -4.45 3.22
C ASP A 214 4.53 -5.34 2.02
N MET A 215 5.57 -5.90 1.40
CA MET A 215 5.39 -6.76 0.23
C MET A 215 4.67 -8.07 0.54
N GLN A 216 4.67 -8.50 1.80
CA GLN A 216 3.86 -9.63 2.23
C GLN A 216 2.35 -9.35 2.17
N ASP A 217 1.92 -8.09 2.36
CA ASP A 217 0.52 -7.71 2.15
C ASP A 217 0.13 -7.83 0.68
N ILE A 218 1.03 -7.40 -0.21
CA ILE A 218 0.85 -7.52 -1.66
C ILE A 218 0.72 -8.98 -2.06
N GLU A 219 1.66 -9.84 -1.65
CA GLU A 219 1.61 -11.27 -1.96
C GLU A 219 0.37 -11.96 -1.41
N ALA A 220 -0.04 -11.55 -0.22
CA ALA A 220 -1.14 -12.15 0.48
C ALA A 220 -2.51 -11.74 -0.09
N LEU A 221 -2.70 -10.52 -0.52
CA LEU A 221 -4.03 -9.94 -0.78
C LEU A 221 -4.31 -9.62 -2.24
N VAL A 222 -3.26 -9.37 -3.03
CA VAL A 222 -3.39 -8.61 -4.27
C VAL A 222 -3.19 -9.49 -5.49
N ASP A 223 -4.11 -9.40 -6.44
CA ASP A 223 -3.98 -10.07 -7.75
C ASP A 223 -3.42 -9.13 -8.82
N ARG A 224 -3.58 -7.81 -8.65
CA ARG A 224 -3.17 -6.77 -9.59
C ARG A 224 -2.47 -5.64 -8.88
N ILE A 225 -1.40 -5.14 -9.48
CA ILE A 225 -0.60 -4.03 -8.96
C ILE A 225 -0.67 -2.86 -9.93
N ILE A 226 -0.85 -1.66 -9.38
CA ILE A 226 -0.64 -0.39 -10.07
C ILE A 226 0.56 0.29 -9.39
N LEU A 227 1.65 0.47 -10.14
CA LEU A 227 2.86 1.14 -9.68
C LEU A 227 2.81 2.61 -10.08
N ILE A 228 2.89 3.49 -9.09
CA ILE A 228 3.00 4.93 -9.29
C ILE A 228 4.40 5.43 -8.92
N GLY A 229 4.98 6.29 -9.76
CA GLY A 229 6.24 6.96 -9.51
C GLY A 229 6.22 8.39 -10.04
N ASN A 230 6.78 9.34 -9.29
CA ASN A 230 6.86 10.74 -9.70
C ASN A 230 5.53 11.35 -10.22
N GLY A 231 4.40 10.88 -9.69
CA GLY A 231 3.05 11.33 -10.06
C GLY A 231 2.50 10.72 -11.35
N GLN A 232 3.09 9.65 -11.88
CA GLN A 232 2.66 8.94 -13.09
C GLN A 232 2.49 7.45 -12.83
N ILE A 233 1.57 6.80 -13.54
CA ILE A 233 1.45 5.34 -13.54
C ILE A 233 2.56 4.77 -14.42
N LEU A 234 3.39 3.91 -13.84
CA LEU A 234 4.54 3.30 -14.48
C LEU A 234 4.25 1.87 -14.92
N LEU A 235 3.42 1.17 -14.15
CA LEU A 235 3.01 -0.19 -14.45
C LEU A 235 1.58 -0.41 -13.92
N ASP A 236 0.80 -1.14 -14.71
CA ASP A 236 -0.52 -1.65 -14.34
C ASP A 236 -0.64 -3.08 -14.87
N GLY A 237 -0.71 -4.07 -13.99
CA GLY A 237 -0.70 -5.46 -14.41
C GLY A 237 -0.93 -6.47 -13.29
N SER A 238 -1.14 -7.74 -13.68
CA SER A 238 -1.33 -8.81 -12.70
C SER A 238 -0.03 -9.12 -11.97
N LEU A 239 -0.14 -9.43 -10.67
CA LEU A 239 0.99 -9.87 -9.85
C LEU A 239 1.63 -11.14 -10.42
N GLN A 240 0.81 -12.04 -10.96
CA GLN A 240 1.29 -13.28 -11.58
C GLN A 240 2.14 -13.00 -12.83
N SER A 241 1.70 -12.10 -13.72
CA SER A 241 2.47 -11.72 -14.90
C SER A 241 3.80 -11.07 -14.51
N LEU A 242 3.78 -10.25 -13.46
CA LEU A 242 4.98 -9.63 -12.93
C LEU A 242 5.96 -10.68 -12.39
N LYS A 243 5.49 -11.61 -11.56
CA LYS A 243 6.30 -12.74 -11.08
C LYS A 243 6.87 -13.58 -12.24
N GLN A 244 6.09 -13.80 -13.30
CA GLN A 244 6.55 -14.54 -14.49
C GLN A 244 7.66 -13.81 -15.25
N ARG A 245 7.60 -12.48 -15.37
CA ARG A 245 8.68 -11.67 -15.99
C ARG A 245 10.03 -11.91 -15.32
N PHE A 246 10.04 -12.06 -14.00
CA PHE A 246 11.23 -12.30 -13.18
C PHE A 246 11.44 -13.78 -12.81
N SER A 247 10.65 -14.71 -13.36
CA SER A 247 10.70 -16.13 -12.98
C SER A 247 11.99 -16.83 -13.40
N LYS A 248 12.69 -16.27 -14.38
CA LYS A 248 13.99 -16.79 -14.87
C LYS A 248 15.15 -16.44 -13.94
N ASP A 249 14.95 -15.45 -13.07
CA ASP A 249 15.95 -15.04 -12.10
C ASP A 249 15.81 -15.87 -10.82
N LYS A 250 16.94 -16.34 -10.31
CA LYS A 250 17.05 -17.01 -9.02
C LYS A 250 18.03 -16.27 -8.15
N ILE A 251 17.76 -16.25 -6.86
CA ILE A 251 18.68 -15.69 -5.86
C ILE A 251 19.38 -16.84 -5.17
N ILE A 252 20.70 -16.83 -5.18
CA ILE A 252 21.55 -17.72 -4.40
C ILE A 252 22.15 -16.90 -3.27
N THR A 253 21.84 -17.25 -2.03
CA THR A 253 22.45 -16.66 -0.84
C THR A 253 23.46 -17.64 -0.30
N ILE A 254 24.68 -17.19 -0.04
CA ILE A 254 25.82 -18.05 0.29
C ILE A 254 26.58 -17.45 1.47
N ASP A 255 26.88 -18.30 2.46
CA ASP A 255 27.91 -18.05 3.46
C ASP A 255 29.15 -18.85 3.05
N PHE A 256 30.32 -18.21 3.04
CA PHE A 256 31.53 -18.79 2.45
C PHE A 256 32.83 -18.44 3.18
N ILE A 257 33.90 -19.17 2.92
CA ILE A 257 35.26 -18.82 3.29
C ILE A 257 36.06 -18.56 2.01
N GLY A 258 36.80 -17.47 1.99
CA GLY A 258 37.66 -17.10 0.86
C GLY A 258 37.58 -15.62 0.51
N ASP A 259 38.06 -15.30 -0.68
CA ASP A 259 38.01 -13.94 -1.23
C ASP A 259 36.63 -13.63 -1.81
N ASN A 260 36.42 -12.36 -2.16
CA ASN A 260 35.16 -11.92 -2.75
C ASN A 260 34.84 -12.65 -4.06
N ILE A 261 33.58 -13.04 -4.23
CA ILE A 261 33.09 -13.69 -5.47
C ILE A 261 33.11 -12.66 -6.60
N MET A 262 33.62 -13.09 -7.75
CA MET A 262 33.65 -12.25 -8.96
C MET A 262 32.40 -12.48 -9.82
N PRO A 263 31.82 -11.44 -10.41
CA PRO A 263 30.73 -11.59 -11.35
C PRO A 263 31.15 -12.33 -12.60
N SER A 264 30.22 -13.06 -13.21
CA SER A 264 30.40 -13.73 -14.49
C SER A 264 29.15 -13.65 -15.35
N ILE A 265 29.18 -14.12 -16.58
CA ILE A 265 28.05 -14.12 -17.49
C ILE A 265 26.88 -14.88 -16.86
N GLY A 266 25.73 -14.23 -16.68
CA GLY A 266 24.54 -14.81 -16.04
C GLY A 266 24.56 -14.78 -14.50
N LEU A 267 25.62 -14.23 -13.86
CA LEU A 267 25.73 -14.03 -12.42
C LEU A 267 25.90 -12.54 -12.11
N SER A 268 24.95 -11.96 -11.43
CA SER A 268 25.01 -10.58 -10.90
C SER A 268 25.12 -10.62 -9.38
N ILE A 269 26.07 -9.87 -8.83
CA ILE A 269 26.31 -9.83 -7.38
C ILE A 269 25.58 -8.64 -6.80
N ASN A 270 24.59 -8.92 -5.96
CA ASN A 270 23.79 -7.88 -5.27
C ASN A 270 24.45 -7.47 -3.95
N GLU A 271 25.03 -8.43 -3.24
CA GLU A 271 25.77 -8.21 -1.99
C GLU A 271 26.96 -9.17 -1.93
N ASN A 272 28.11 -8.68 -1.42
CA ASN A 272 29.33 -9.48 -1.26
C ASN A 272 30.20 -8.84 -0.17
N ALA A 273 29.93 -9.18 1.07
CA ALA A 273 30.61 -8.62 2.22
C ALA A 273 30.61 -9.60 3.40
N ASN A 274 31.63 -9.55 4.25
CA ASN A 274 31.71 -10.32 5.51
C ASN A 274 31.50 -11.84 5.32
N GLN A 275 32.02 -12.42 4.27
CA GLN A 275 31.87 -13.85 3.94
C GLN A 275 30.41 -14.25 3.68
N HIS A 276 29.57 -13.29 3.30
CA HIS A 276 28.19 -13.47 2.89
C HIS A 276 27.99 -12.86 1.50
N ALA A 277 27.28 -13.56 0.61
CA ALA A 277 26.97 -13.06 -0.73
C ALA A 277 25.53 -13.38 -1.12
N VAL A 278 24.91 -12.41 -1.80
CA VAL A 278 23.61 -12.55 -2.46
C VAL A 278 23.81 -12.38 -3.96
N ILE A 279 23.56 -13.45 -4.71
CA ILE A 279 23.88 -13.55 -6.13
C ILE A 279 22.58 -13.80 -6.90
N GLN A 280 22.30 -12.97 -7.89
CA GLN A 280 21.21 -13.19 -8.84
C GLN A 280 21.72 -13.97 -10.04
N VAL A 281 21.01 -15.03 -10.39
CA VAL A 281 21.32 -15.93 -11.51
C VAL A 281 20.23 -15.82 -12.56
N ASP A 282 20.56 -15.39 -13.76
CA ASP A 282 19.67 -15.47 -14.92
C ASP A 282 19.67 -16.91 -15.47
N THR A 283 18.62 -17.67 -15.13
CA THR A 283 18.52 -19.09 -15.54
C THR A 283 18.24 -19.28 -17.04
N SER A 284 18.02 -18.22 -17.80
CA SER A 284 17.98 -18.28 -19.27
C SER A 284 19.38 -18.32 -19.90
N ILE A 285 20.41 -17.88 -19.16
CA ILE A 285 21.80 -17.80 -19.61
C ILE A 285 22.62 -18.90 -18.93
N LEU A 286 22.46 -19.13 -17.65
CA LEU A 286 23.27 -19.99 -16.82
C LEU A 286 22.41 -20.90 -15.95
N SER A 287 22.49 -22.20 -16.06
CA SER A 287 21.75 -23.10 -15.19
C SER A 287 22.21 -22.97 -13.72
N ILE A 288 21.33 -23.26 -12.77
CA ILE A 288 21.68 -23.24 -11.33
C ILE A 288 22.86 -24.15 -11.03
N LYS A 289 22.94 -25.31 -11.69
CA LYS A 289 24.06 -26.24 -11.54
C LYS A 289 25.40 -25.60 -11.95
N GLU A 290 25.42 -24.93 -13.09
CA GLU A 290 26.63 -24.26 -13.60
C GLU A 290 26.96 -23.04 -12.73
N ALA A 291 25.95 -22.28 -12.24
CA ALA A 291 26.15 -21.19 -11.33
C ALA A 291 26.86 -21.66 -10.05
N ILE A 292 26.32 -22.70 -9.39
CA ILE A 292 26.94 -23.29 -8.19
C ILE A 292 28.35 -23.75 -8.47
N HIS A 293 28.60 -24.44 -9.62
CA HIS A 293 29.93 -24.89 -9.99
C HIS A 293 30.90 -23.72 -10.16
N THR A 294 30.51 -22.66 -10.85
CA THR A 294 31.32 -21.45 -11.03
C THR A 294 31.67 -20.77 -9.72
N ILE A 295 30.71 -20.69 -8.81
CA ILE A 295 30.90 -20.09 -7.48
C ILE A 295 31.83 -20.96 -6.62
N SER A 296 31.62 -22.29 -6.60
CA SER A 296 32.44 -23.24 -5.82
C SER A 296 33.87 -23.34 -6.25
N GLN A 297 34.22 -22.87 -7.46
CA GLN A 297 35.60 -22.75 -7.91
C GLN A 297 36.33 -21.52 -7.34
N GLN A 298 35.60 -20.52 -6.87
CA GLN A 298 36.14 -19.26 -6.35
C GLN A 298 36.24 -19.24 -4.83
N ILE A 299 35.36 -19.96 -4.15
CA ILE A 299 35.18 -19.91 -2.69
C ILE A 299 34.86 -21.28 -2.12
N GLU A 300 35.07 -21.45 -0.82
CA GLU A 300 34.55 -22.59 -0.05
C GLU A 300 33.20 -22.29 0.54
N ILE A 301 32.14 -22.95 0.04
CA ILE A 301 30.74 -22.74 0.47
C ILE A 301 30.53 -23.42 1.82
N GLN A 302 30.07 -22.66 2.83
CA GLN A 302 29.70 -23.17 4.13
C GLN A 302 28.20 -23.44 4.24
N ASP A 303 27.37 -22.51 3.77
CA ASP A 303 25.91 -22.67 3.67
C ASP A 303 25.40 -22.03 2.39
N MET A 304 24.28 -22.52 1.87
CA MET A 304 23.69 -22.01 0.64
C MET A 304 22.19 -22.21 0.63
N SER A 305 21.48 -21.16 0.24
CA SER A 305 20.04 -21.24 -0.06
C SER A 305 19.76 -20.72 -1.47
N ILE A 306 18.73 -21.31 -2.10
CA ILE A 306 18.28 -20.91 -3.45
C ILE A 306 16.80 -20.56 -3.36
N SER A 307 16.46 -19.36 -3.76
CA SER A 307 15.09 -18.85 -3.76
C SER A 307 14.72 -18.24 -5.11
N SER A 308 13.44 -18.08 -5.35
CA SER A 308 12.94 -17.22 -6.42
C SER A 308 13.06 -15.77 -5.99
N VAL A 309 13.18 -14.86 -6.95
CA VAL A 309 13.16 -13.42 -6.69
C VAL A 309 11.89 -13.06 -5.92
N SER A 310 12.05 -12.38 -4.82
CA SER A 310 10.91 -11.93 -3.99
C SER A 310 10.14 -10.79 -4.66
N ILE A 311 8.89 -10.55 -4.25
CA ILE A 311 8.15 -9.37 -4.72
C ILE A 311 8.86 -8.08 -4.34
N GLU A 312 9.55 -8.06 -3.20
CA GLU A 312 10.33 -6.92 -2.76
C GLU A 312 11.47 -6.61 -3.74
N ASP A 313 12.25 -7.63 -4.14
CA ASP A 313 13.32 -7.48 -5.13
C ASP A 313 12.78 -7.04 -6.50
N ILE A 314 11.62 -7.58 -6.91
CA ILE A 314 10.95 -7.19 -8.15
C ILE A 314 10.58 -5.70 -8.10
N VAL A 315 9.99 -5.24 -7.02
CA VAL A 315 9.60 -3.83 -6.86
C VAL A 315 10.82 -2.91 -6.80
N VAL A 316 11.89 -3.32 -6.11
CA VAL A 316 13.17 -2.58 -6.10
C VAL A 316 13.76 -2.50 -7.51
N SER A 317 13.77 -3.60 -8.26
CA SER A 317 14.24 -3.63 -9.66
C SER A 317 13.41 -2.69 -10.56
N LEU A 318 12.09 -2.66 -10.37
CA LEU A 318 11.22 -1.73 -11.09
C LEU A 318 11.52 -0.28 -10.71
N TYR A 319 11.77 0.03 -9.43
CA TYR A 319 12.16 1.39 -9.03
C TYR A 319 13.46 1.82 -9.69
N GLN A 320 14.44 0.94 -9.80
CA GLN A 320 15.70 1.21 -10.51
C GLN A 320 15.48 1.40 -12.02
N GLU A 321 14.67 0.53 -12.66
CA GLU A 321 14.32 0.62 -14.08
C GLU A 321 13.67 1.97 -14.42
N TYR A 322 12.80 2.48 -13.52
CA TYR A 322 12.09 3.75 -13.70
C TYR A 322 12.80 4.97 -13.09
N HIS A 323 14.02 4.81 -12.56
CA HIS A 323 14.82 5.88 -11.93
C HIS A 323 14.07 6.62 -10.80
N LEU A 324 13.43 5.86 -9.91
CA LEU A 324 12.66 6.36 -8.75
C LEU A 324 13.50 6.47 -7.48
#